data_e6c1c2ddbbdf2b16caae8afce982ab76
#
_entry.id   e6c1c2ddbbdf2b16caae8afce982ab76
#
_cell.length_a   1.000
_cell.length_b   1.000
_cell.length_c   1.000
_cell.angle_alpha   90.00
_cell.angle_beta   90.00
_cell.angle_gamma   90.00
#
_symmetry.space_group_name_H-M   'P 1'
#
loop_
_entity.id
_entity.type
_entity.pdbx_description
1 polymer ?
#
loop_
_entity_poly.entity_id
_entity_poly.type
_entity_poly.pdbx_seq_one_letter_code
_entity_poly.pdbx_strand_id
1 'polypeptide(L)'
;MKTYVAHLSNFNLSDGIYYSSKDNYKSINKFSGLKEFENLDHKDTLIVLLPSILVGSFPFKSNEKLSEQVNLANFISDIDSDIPSDVSQNEFLIYKNNGFVVNKKHYKSLNNDLSQLRCKILLFPDYFINLEHGKNRITELNERFLFSYEDGTGTSVDKNSVAQYIDFVKRHRINYEPDVFVSDKVILEQLSDFNQKKLYKLDETSVEAVSKLSNFYKFDFSIKNLFKKLSFTKFELYACLGLLVLSLLLPFFIIFQNNSQAQTYESEILNIFQKIDKNTKNVVTPKIQIDQLINQIPTSNQNYQSQSPLDLNNLDFLMNIGEKYIQSAELNLVDNIARIDIKNMPESQYMILKNVSSNFNVIIASDNTQASNGLVNGDILLNLEK
;
A
#
# COMPACT_ATOMS: atom_id res chain seq x y z
N MET A 1 -24.80 -0.59 -8.53
CA MET A 1 -24.54 -0.58 -7.08
C MET A 1 -25.86 -0.78 -6.38
N LYS A 2 -25.97 -1.80 -5.56
CA LYS A 2 -27.19 -2.13 -4.80
C LYS A 2 -26.84 -2.12 -3.32
N THR A 3 -27.76 -1.64 -2.50
CA THR A 3 -27.59 -1.65 -1.05
C THR A 3 -28.62 -2.59 -0.44
N TYR A 4 -28.14 -3.43 0.46
CA TYR A 4 -28.95 -4.37 1.23
C TYR A 4 -28.79 -4.04 2.70
N VAL A 5 -29.88 -4.07 3.45
CA VAL A 5 -29.88 -3.88 4.90
C VAL A 5 -30.37 -5.17 5.53
N ALA A 6 -29.46 -5.92 6.14
CA ALA A 6 -29.76 -7.17 6.83
C ALA A 6 -29.89 -6.92 8.34
N HIS A 7 -31.02 -7.29 8.93
CA HIS A 7 -31.27 -7.23 10.35
C HIS A 7 -31.15 -8.64 10.93
N LEU A 8 -30.15 -8.88 11.73
CA LEU A 8 -29.86 -10.19 12.30
C LEU A 8 -30.79 -10.51 13.47
N SER A 9 -31.18 -11.77 13.59
CA SER A 9 -31.86 -12.27 14.79
C SER A 9 -30.90 -12.50 15.96
N ASN A 10 -29.67 -12.89 15.64
CA ASN A 10 -28.58 -13.18 16.58
C ASN A 10 -27.23 -12.69 16.06
N PHE A 11 -26.12 -12.97 16.81
CA PHE A 11 -24.73 -12.71 16.39
C PHE A 11 -24.23 -13.67 15.29
N ASN A 12 -25.11 -14.30 14.56
CA ASN A 12 -24.74 -15.15 13.43
C ASN A 12 -25.62 -14.81 12.22
N LEU A 13 -25.17 -15.20 11.05
CA LEU A 13 -25.89 -15.03 9.80
C LEU A 13 -26.83 -16.22 9.53
N SER A 14 -27.25 -16.95 10.56
CA SER A 14 -28.11 -18.12 10.39
C SER A 14 -29.51 -17.75 9.96
N ASP A 15 -30.03 -16.64 10.48
CA ASP A 15 -31.38 -16.18 10.21
C ASP A 15 -31.53 -14.67 10.44
N GLY A 16 -32.49 -14.10 9.75
CA GLY A 16 -32.83 -12.69 9.84
C GLY A 16 -33.71 -12.27 8.68
N ILE A 17 -33.82 -10.97 8.56
CA ILE A 17 -34.55 -10.35 7.45
C ILE A 17 -33.65 -9.34 6.76
N TYR A 18 -33.93 -9.08 5.49
CA TYR A 18 -33.23 -8.02 4.77
C TYR A 18 -34.18 -7.21 3.88
N TYR A 19 -33.75 -5.99 3.64
CA TYR A 19 -34.36 -5.03 2.73
C TYR A 19 -33.38 -4.74 1.59
N SER A 20 -33.92 -4.34 0.43
CA SER A 20 -33.06 -4.05 -0.74
C SER A 20 -33.40 -2.69 -1.35
N SER A 21 -32.40 -2.00 -1.82
CA SER A 21 -32.56 -0.75 -2.58
C SER A 21 -33.26 -0.95 -3.93
N LYS A 22 -33.39 -2.21 -4.40
CA LYS A 22 -34.10 -2.52 -5.66
C LYS A 22 -35.59 -2.16 -5.64
N ASP A 23 -36.20 -2.23 -4.48
CA ASP A 23 -37.61 -1.93 -4.25
C ASP A 23 -37.84 -0.76 -3.30
N ASN A 24 -36.77 0.09 -3.13
CA ASN A 24 -36.75 1.21 -2.18
C ASN A 24 -37.05 0.75 -0.73
N TYR A 25 -36.48 -0.38 -0.35
CA TYR A 25 -36.54 -0.96 1.00
C TYR A 25 -38.00 -1.28 1.47
N LYS A 26 -38.92 -1.54 0.54
CA LYS A 26 -40.33 -1.80 0.87
C LYS A 26 -40.61 -3.25 1.23
N SER A 27 -39.92 -4.18 0.58
CA SER A 27 -40.13 -5.60 0.77
C SER A 27 -39.25 -6.17 1.85
N ILE A 28 -39.83 -6.95 2.74
CA ILE A 28 -39.13 -7.69 3.78
C ILE A 28 -38.87 -9.09 3.25
N ASN A 29 -37.60 -9.47 3.15
CA ASN A 29 -37.20 -10.79 2.74
C ASN A 29 -36.54 -11.51 3.91
N LYS A 30 -36.83 -12.79 4.10
CA LYS A 30 -36.17 -13.63 5.10
C LYS A 30 -34.92 -14.24 4.49
N PHE A 31 -33.87 -14.40 5.29
CA PHE A 31 -32.65 -15.15 4.90
C PHE A 31 -32.33 -16.22 5.95
N SER A 32 -31.70 -17.27 5.50
CA SER A 32 -31.22 -18.38 6.33
C SER A 32 -29.79 -18.72 5.97
N GLY A 33 -28.86 -17.81 6.32
CA GLY A 33 -27.44 -17.97 6.13
C GLY A 33 -26.80 -17.08 5.07
N LEU A 34 -25.49 -17.19 4.96
CA LEU A 34 -24.65 -16.39 4.07
C LEU A 34 -24.97 -16.53 2.58
N LYS A 35 -25.52 -17.68 2.17
CA LYS A 35 -25.78 -18.00 0.76
C LYS A 35 -26.60 -16.96 0.03
N GLU A 36 -27.52 -16.31 0.74
CA GLU A 36 -28.35 -15.24 0.16
C GLU A 36 -27.53 -14.03 -0.30
N PHE A 37 -26.36 -13.81 0.32
CA PHE A 37 -25.48 -12.67 0.05
C PHE A 37 -24.22 -13.04 -0.75
N GLU A 38 -23.99 -14.32 -1.05
CA GLU A 38 -22.78 -14.77 -1.79
C GLU A 38 -22.72 -14.21 -3.22
N ASN A 39 -23.86 -13.91 -3.81
CA ASN A 39 -23.96 -13.35 -5.16
C ASN A 39 -23.80 -11.82 -5.23
N LEU A 40 -23.55 -11.16 -4.09
CA LEU A 40 -23.30 -9.73 -4.06
C LEU A 40 -21.90 -9.44 -4.60
N ASP A 41 -21.79 -8.42 -5.46
CA ASP A 41 -20.54 -8.02 -6.10
C ASP A 41 -19.80 -6.96 -5.26
N HIS A 42 -18.53 -6.71 -5.56
CA HIS A 42 -17.70 -5.68 -4.91
C HIS A 42 -18.30 -4.26 -4.99
N LYS A 43 -19.17 -4.00 -5.96
CA LYS A 43 -19.90 -2.72 -6.11
C LYS A 43 -21.11 -2.61 -5.19
N ASP A 44 -21.57 -3.71 -4.63
CA ASP A 44 -22.75 -3.73 -3.77
C ASP A 44 -22.36 -3.49 -2.30
N THR A 45 -23.31 -2.98 -1.52
CA THR A 45 -23.09 -2.72 -0.09
C THR A 45 -24.08 -3.55 0.73
N LEU A 46 -23.57 -4.26 1.72
CA LEU A 46 -24.37 -4.96 2.73
C LEU A 46 -24.19 -4.26 4.08
N ILE A 47 -25.27 -3.64 4.56
CA ILE A 47 -25.36 -3.08 5.90
C ILE A 47 -25.94 -4.18 6.79
N VAL A 48 -25.22 -4.55 7.84
CA VAL A 48 -25.62 -5.58 8.79
C VAL A 48 -25.95 -4.90 10.12
N LEU A 49 -27.19 -5.06 10.55
CA LEU A 49 -27.70 -4.52 11.81
C LEU A 49 -27.66 -5.63 12.87
N LEU A 50 -26.84 -5.42 13.90
CA LEU A 50 -26.74 -6.31 15.06
C LEU A 50 -27.85 -6.05 16.05
N PRO A 51 -28.45 -7.07 16.67
CA PRO A 51 -29.35 -6.88 17.78
C PRO A 51 -28.66 -6.15 18.96
N SER A 52 -29.05 -4.94 19.23
CA SER A 52 -28.39 -4.14 20.27
C SER A 52 -28.61 -4.67 21.70
N ILE A 53 -29.56 -5.56 21.90
CA ILE A 53 -29.69 -6.32 23.16
C ILE A 53 -28.44 -7.17 23.47
N LEU A 54 -27.66 -7.48 22.42
CA LEU A 54 -26.42 -8.28 22.51
C LEU A 54 -25.16 -7.40 22.48
N VAL A 55 -25.36 -6.07 22.46
CA VAL A 55 -24.29 -5.08 22.40
C VAL A 55 -24.43 -4.13 23.58
N GLY A 56 -23.52 -4.16 24.53
CA GLY A 56 -23.46 -3.14 25.57
C GLY A 56 -23.06 -1.79 24.96
N SER A 57 -23.81 -0.74 25.23
CA SER A 57 -23.48 0.63 24.81
C SER A 57 -23.35 1.53 26.04
N PHE A 58 -22.24 2.26 26.12
CA PHE A 58 -21.88 3.10 27.26
C PHE A 58 -21.49 4.49 26.78
N PRO A 59 -21.89 5.57 27.49
CA PRO A 59 -21.38 6.88 27.19
C PRO A 59 -19.87 6.91 27.53
N PHE A 60 -19.05 7.34 26.56
CA PHE A 60 -17.60 7.44 26.77
C PHE A 60 -17.05 8.59 25.91
N LYS A 61 -16.45 9.57 26.55
CA LYS A 61 -15.86 10.70 25.86
C LYS A 61 -14.40 10.41 25.51
N SER A 62 -14.14 10.08 24.25
CA SER A 62 -12.76 9.92 23.76
C SER A 62 -11.98 11.24 23.84
N ASN A 63 -10.70 11.16 24.16
CA ASN A 63 -9.79 12.30 24.13
C ASN A 63 -9.03 12.30 22.80
N GLU A 64 -9.29 13.30 21.96
CA GLU A 64 -8.66 13.45 20.64
C GLU A 64 -7.12 13.59 20.69
N LYS A 65 -6.56 13.97 21.83
CA LYS A 65 -5.11 14.09 22.04
C LYS A 65 -4.43 12.75 22.30
N LEU A 66 -5.20 11.70 22.59
CA LEU A 66 -4.69 10.36 22.89
C LEU A 66 -4.86 9.45 21.69
N SER A 67 -4.01 8.43 21.59
CA SER A 67 -4.17 7.40 20.58
C SER A 67 -5.45 6.59 20.80
N GLU A 68 -5.96 5.95 19.73
CA GLU A 68 -7.13 5.07 19.82
C GLU A 68 -6.94 3.96 20.86
N GLN A 69 -5.73 3.39 20.94
CA GLN A 69 -5.39 2.34 21.90
C GLN A 69 -5.47 2.83 23.36
N VAL A 70 -5.01 4.05 23.64
CA VAL A 70 -5.08 4.62 24.99
C VAL A 70 -6.52 4.96 25.36
N ASN A 71 -7.30 5.53 24.44
CA ASN A 71 -8.73 5.75 24.65
C ASN A 71 -9.46 4.44 24.91
N LEU A 72 -9.14 3.37 24.17
CA LEU A 72 -9.72 2.05 24.37
C LEU A 72 -9.36 1.48 25.75
N ALA A 73 -8.11 1.62 26.20
CA ALA A 73 -7.69 1.18 27.52
C ALA A 73 -8.43 1.96 28.65
N ASN A 74 -8.59 3.27 28.48
CA ASN A 74 -9.36 4.09 29.41
C ASN A 74 -10.83 3.65 29.45
N PHE A 75 -11.45 3.45 28.28
CA PHE A 75 -12.82 2.95 28.20
C PHE A 75 -12.98 1.61 28.94
N ILE A 76 -12.10 0.65 28.70
CA ILE A 76 -12.13 -0.65 29.40
C ILE A 76 -12.04 -0.47 30.90
N SER A 77 -11.12 0.39 31.37
CA SER A 77 -10.95 0.67 32.82
C SER A 77 -12.18 1.30 33.44
N ASP A 78 -12.85 2.20 32.68
CA ASP A 78 -14.03 2.92 33.18
C ASP A 78 -15.26 1.99 33.34
N ILE A 79 -15.38 0.95 32.53
CA ILE A 79 -16.57 0.08 32.50
C ILE A 79 -16.33 -1.32 33.09
N ASP A 80 -15.12 -1.64 33.55
CA ASP A 80 -14.74 -2.98 34.00
C ASP A 80 -15.70 -3.49 35.11
N SER A 81 -16.14 -2.60 36.01
CA SER A 81 -17.12 -2.96 37.07
C SER A 81 -18.55 -3.13 36.56
N ASP A 82 -18.88 -2.59 35.41
CA ASP A 82 -20.25 -2.54 34.87
C ASP A 82 -20.59 -3.70 33.94
N ILE A 83 -19.55 -4.41 33.47
CA ILE A 83 -19.72 -5.60 32.62
C ILE A 83 -19.76 -6.87 33.47
N PRO A 84 -20.79 -7.74 33.23
CA PRO A 84 -20.95 -8.97 34.00
C PRO A 84 -19.94 -10.08 33.65
N SER A 85 -19.22 -9.95 32.52
CA SER A 85 -18.28 -10.95 32.00
C SER A 85 -16.85 -10.47 32.08
N ASP A 86 -15.90 -11.41 32.16
CA ASP A 86 -14.47 -11.11 32.14
C ASP A 86 -14.09 -10.27 30.90
N VAL A 87 -13.25 -9.25 31.09
CA VAL A 87 -12.73 -8.37 30.01
C VAL A 87 -12.14 -9.17 28.84
N SER A 88 -11.47 -10.29 29.14
CA SER A 88 -10.85 -11.16 28.11
C SER A 88 -11.86 -11.81 27.16
N GLN A 89 -13.10 -11.94 27.57
CA GLN A 89 -14.20 -12.54 26.77
C GLN A 89 -14.90 -11.52 25.88
N ASN A 90 -14.58 -10.23 26.03
CA ASN A 90 -15.21 -9.14 25.33
C ASN A 90 -14.30 -8.53 24.26
N GLU A 91 -14.91 -7.99 23.22
CA GLU A 91 -14.30 -7.07 22.26
C GLU A 91 -14.88 -5.68 22.54
N PHE A 92 -14.01 -4.69 22.57
CA PHE A 92 -14.34 -3.31 22.90
C PHE A 92 -14.18 -2.45 21.65
N LEU A 93 -15.13 -1.58 21.41
CA LEU A 93 -15.16 -0.68 20.26
C LEU A 93 -15.50 0.73 20.74
N ILE A 94 -14.91 1.74 20.14
CA ILE A 94 -15.23 3.14 20.41
C ILE A 94 -15.74 3.78 19.11
N TYR A 95 -16.83 4.50 19.24
CA TYR A 95 -17.35 5.31 18.15
C TYR A 95 -17.82 6.67 18.70
N LYS A 96 -17.20 7.76 18.25
CA LYS A 96 -17.45 9.13 18.75
C LYS A 96 -17.35 9.19 20.28
N ASN A 97 -18.47 9.53 20.93
CA ASN A 97 -18.57 9.67 22.38
C ASN A 97 -19.22 8.44 23.05
N ASN A 98 -19.14 7.29 22.42
CA ASN A 98 -19.71 6.05 22.94
C ASN A 98 -18.72 4.91 22.83
N GLY A 99 -18.73 4.07 23.83
CA GLY A 99 -18.03 2.80 23.86
C GLY A 99 -19.03 1.64 23.77
N PHE A 100 -18.57 0.55 23.16
CA PHE A 100 -19.38 -0.63 22.90
C PHE A 100 -18.66 -1.88 23.35
N VAL A 101 -19.42 -2.80 23.90
CA VAL A 101 -18.94 -4.09 24.39
C VAL A 101 -19.72 -5.19 23.70
N VAL A 102 -19.02 -6.14 23.09
CA VAL A 102 -19.61 -7.30 22.44
C VAL A 102 -18.88 -8.56 22.81
N ASN A 103 -19.57 -9.69 22.84
CA ASN A 103 -18.90 -10.97 23.11
C ASN A 103 -17.90 -11.29 21.98
N LYS A 104 -16.63 -11.42 22.37
CA LYS A 104 -15.48 -11.60 21.46
C LYS A 104 -15.61 -12.81 20.55
N LYS A 105 -16.10 -13.93 21.07
CA LYS A 105 -16.23 -15.18 20.32
C LYS A 105 -17.28 -15.03 19.20
N HIS A 106 -18.43 -14.49 19.55
CA HIS A 106 -19.54 -14.27 18.60
C HIS A 106 -19.17 -13.21 17.57
N TYR A 107 -18.56 -12.12 17.99
CA TYR A 107 -18.13 -11.05 17.12
C TYR A 107 -17.07 -11.51 16.11
N LYS A 108 -16.07 -12.30 16.55
CA LYS A 108 -15.06 -12.88 15.65
C LYS A 108 -15.66 -13.85 14.66
N SER A 109 -16.59 -14.71 15.10
CA SER A 109 -17.27 -15.63 14.21
C SER A 109 -18.04 -14.89 13.12
N LEU A 110 -18.82 -13.87 13.51
CA LEU A 110 -19.59 -13.06 12.56
C LEU A 110 -18.66 -12.32 11.56
N ASN A 111 -17.57 -11.71 12.04
CA ASN A 111 -16.61 -11.05 11.16
C ASN A 111 -15.94 -12.02 10.17
N ASN A 112 -15.60 -13.24 10.62
CA ASN A 112 -15.08 -14.26 9.73
C ASN A 112 -16.10 -14.64 8.64
N ASP A 113 -17.34 -14.83 9.01
CA ASP A 113 -18.41 -15.17 8.07
C ASP A 113 -18.65 -14.03 7.06
N LEU A 114 -18.72 -12.79 7.54
CA LEU A 114 -18.85 -11.61 6.70
C LEU A 114 -17.64 -11.41 5.78
N SER A 115 -16.44 -11.76 6.24
CA SER A 115 -15.20 -11.64 5.46
C SER A 115 -15.16 -12.59 4.25
N GLN A 116 -16.06 -13.56 4.19
CA GLN A 116 -16.22 -14.44 3.02
C GLN A 116 -16.99 -13.78 1.87
N LEU A 117 -17.72 -12.69 2.15
CA LEU A 117 -18.50 -11.97 1.14
C LEU A 117 -17.63 -11.00 0.36
N ARG A 118 -17.96 -10.81 -0.92
CA ARG A 118 -17.20 -9.93 -1.83
C ARG A 118 -17.59 -8.48 -1.73
N CYS A 119 -18.83 -8.20 -1.33
CA CYS A 119 -19.39 -6.86 -1.26
C CYS A 119 -18.72 -5.99 -0.17
N LYS A 120 -19.01 -4.69 -0.22
CA LYS A 120 -18.68 -3.77 0.87
C LYS A 120 -19.57 -4.09 2.07
N ILE A 121 -18.98 -4.26 3.25
CA ILE A 121 -19.69 -4.61 4.48
C ILE A 121 -19.62 -3.45 5.45
N LEU A 122 -20.78 -3.12 6.03
CA LEU A 122 -20.95 -2.17 7.11
C LEU A 122 -21.72 -2.87 8.24
N LEU A 123 -21.20 -2.82 9.47
CA LEU A 123 -21.74 -3.50 10.64
C LEU A 123 -22.07 -2.48 11.72
N PHE A 124 -23.31 -2.47 12.21
CA PHE A 124 -23.76 -1.51 13.21
C PHE A 124 -24.74 -2.16 14.20
N PRO A 125 -24.86 -1.63 15.44
CA PRO A 125 -26.00 -1.89 16.29
C PRO A 125 -27.31 -1.46 15.58
N ASP A 126 -28.39 -2.22 15.74
CA ASP A 126 -29.65 -2.00 15.02
C ASP A 126 -30.28 -0.64 15.31
N TYR A 127 -30.16 -0.10 16.55
CA TYR A 127 -30.72 1.21 16.88
C TYR A 127 -30.04 2.38 16.13
N PHE A 128 -28.87 2.17 15.51
CA PHE A 128 -28.22 3.20 14.70
C PHE A 128 -29.05 3.61 13.48
N ILE A 129 -29.95 2.77 13.03
CA ILE A 129 -30.81 3.05 11.86
C ILE A 129 -31.66 4.31 12.06
N ASN A 130 -32.00 4.61 13.31
CA ASN A 130 -32.81 5.77 13.65
C ASN A 130 -32.15 6.66 14.73
N LEU A 131 -30.83 6.58 14.87
CA LEU A 131 -30.08 7.38 15.83
C LEU A 131 -30.04 8.84 15.37
N GLU A 132 -30.49 9.74 16.23
CA GLU A 132 -30.29 11.18 16.09
C GLU A 132 -29.70 11.71 17.39
N HIS A 133 -28.51 12.32 17.29
CA HIS A 133 -27.82 12.88 18.47
C HIS A 133 -28.65 13.96 19.17
N GLY A 134 -28.68 13.91 20.50
CA GLY A 134 -29.43 14.85 21.33
C GLY A 134 -30.93 14.58 21.37
N LYS A 135 -31.40 13.42 20.87
CA LYS A 135 -32.80 13.03 20.94
C LYS A 135 -32.98 11.61 21.42
N ASN A 136 -34.01 11.43 22.22
CA ASN A 136 -34.50 10.10 22.60
C ASN A 136 -35.52 9.61 21.56
N ARG A 137 -35.42 8.34 21.15
CA ARG A 137 -36.36 7.74 20.17
C ARG A 137 -36.71 6.32 20.53
N ILE A 138 -37.92 5.95 20.25
CA ILE A 138 -38.44 4.56 20.27
C ILE A 138 -38.94 4.24 18.88
N THR A 139 -38.33 3.25 18.23
CA THR A 139 -38.68 2.86 16.87
C THR A 139 -39.04 1.39 16.81
N GLU A 140 -40.19 1.07 16.27
CA GLU A 140 -40.52 -0.30 15.93
C GLU A 140 -39.89 -0.66 14.56
N LEU A 141 -39.04 -1.67 14.57
CA LEU A 141 -38.45 -2.24 13.35
C LEU A 141 -38.63 -3.76 13.39
N ASN A 142 -39.61 -4.27 12.59
CA ASN A 142 -40.05 -5.65 12.60
C ASN A 142 -40.61 -6.05 13.97
N GLU A 143 -40.11 -7.09 14.58
CA GLU A 143 -40.58 -7.59 15.87
C GLU A 143 -39.74 -7.03 17.06
N ARG A 144 -38.94 -6.01 16.82
CA ARG A 144 -38.11 -5.37 17.82
C ARG A 144 -38.41 -3.90 17.97
N PHE A 145 -38.17 -3.41 19.18
CA PHE A 145 -38.29 -2.02 19.55
C PHE A 145 -36.86 -1.48 19.84
N LEU A 146 -36.46 -0.52 19.03
CA LEU A 146 -35.15 0.11 19.10
C LEU A 146 -35.24 1.37 19.97
N PHE A 147 -34.46 1.43 21.01
CA PHE A 147 -34.34 2.58 21.89
C PHE A 147 -33.01 3.28 21.60
N SER A 148 -33.04 4.52 21.17
CA SER A 148 -31.86 5.37 21.09
C SER A 148 -32.00 6.53 22.04
N TYR A 149 -30.90 6.87 22.70
CA TYR A 149 -30.88 7.90 23.72
C TYR A 149 -30.11 9.13 23.23
N GLU A 150 -30.36 10.29 23.85
CA GLU A 150 -29.75 11.58 23.52
C GLU A 150 -28.23 11.56 23.59
N ASP A 151 -27.65 10.72 24.48
CA ASP A 151 -26.22 10.52 24.65
C ASP A 151 -25.61 9.66 23.53
N GLY A 152 -26.40 9.15 22.60
CA GLY A 152 -25.99 8.30 21.48
C GLY A 152 -25.88 6.81 21.84
N THR A 153 -26.16 6.43 23.09
CA THR A 153 -26.31 5.02 23.46
C THR A 153 -27.67 4.48 23.04
N GLY A 154 -27.86 3.17 23.12
CA GLY A 154 -29.14 2.57 22.78
C GLY A 154 -29.16 1.07 23.02
N THR A 155 -30.33 0.51 22.84
CA THR A 155 -30.57 -0.95 22.91
C THR A 155 -31.75 -1.36 22.04
N SER A 156 -31.90 -2.64 21.83
CA SER A 156 -33.12 -3.19 21.22
C SER A 156 -33.75 -4.21 22.15
N VAL A 157 -35.08 -4.28 22.10
CA VAL A 157 -35.87 -5.13 22.99
C VAL A 157 -36.91 -5.86 22.14
N ASP A 158 -37.10 -7.14 22.42
CA ASP A 158 -38.12 -7.93 21.74
C ASP A 158 -39.54 -7.52 22.17
N LYS A 159 -40.52 -7.74 21.30
CA LYS A 159 -41.92 -7.37 21.53
C LYS A 159 -42.46 -7.85 22.89
N ASN A 160 -42.10 -9.05 23.31
CA ASN A 160 -42.58 -9.62 24.59
C ASN A 160 -42.06 -8.91 25.83
N SER A 161 -40.93 -8.24 25.73
CA SER A 161 -40.25 -7.58 26.87
C SER A 161 -40.33 -6.05 26.82
N VAL A 162 -40.89 -5.48 25.74
CA VAL A 162 -40.86 -4.03 25.53
C VAL A 162 -41.69 -3.28 26.58
N ALA A 163 -42.83 -3.80 27.00
CA ALA A 163 -43.66 -3.17 28.04
C ALA A 163 -42.91 -3.00 29.35
N GLN A 164 -42.24 -4.06 29.82
CA GLN A 164 -41.42 -4.03 31.01
C GLN A 164 -40.25 -3.08 30.90
N TYR A 165 -39.63 -3.02 29.71
CA TYR A 165 -38.52 -2.14 29.44
C TYR A 165 -38.94 -0.66 29.42
N ILE A 166 -40.11 -0.34 28.85
CA ILE A 166 -40.66 1.02 28.89
C ILE A 166 -40.87 1.46 30.32
N ASP A 167 -41.46 0.62 31.16
CA ASP A 167 -41.66 0.92 32.59
C ASP A 167 -40.32 1.12 33.31
N PHE A 168 -39.32 0.31 33.01
CA PHE A 168 -37.99 0.47 33.54
C PHE A 168 -37.36 1.83 33.16
N VAL A 169 -37.41 2.20 31.87
CA VAL A 169 -36.85 3.47 31.40
C VAL A 169 -37.57 4.67 31.99
N LYS A 170 -38.93 4.64 32.04
CA LYS A 170 -39.72 5.71 32.67
C LYS A 170 -39.32 5.94 34.13
N ARG A 171 -38.98 4.88 34.89
CA ARG A 171 -38.59 4.98 36.30
C ARG A 171 -37.17 5.46 36.53
N HIS A 172 -36.25 5.12 35.61
CA HIS A 172 -34.80 5.31 35.86
C HIS A 172 -34.18 6.46 35.05
N ARG A 173 -34.85 6.92 33.97
CA ARG A 173 -34.37 8.07 33.21
C ARG A 173 -35.25 9.29 33.46
N ILE A 174 -34.67 10.28 34.18
CA ILE A 174 -35.34 11.55 34.47
C ILE A 174 -35.46 12.34 33.14
N ASN A 175 -36.62 12.95 32.92
CA ASN A 175 -36.94 13.74 31.70
C ASN A 175 -36.81 12.97 30.40
N TYR A 176 -37.15 11.68 30.41
CA TYR A 176 -37.15 10.87 29.19
C TYR A 176 -38.36 11.20 28.31
N GLU A 177 -38.14 11.98 27.28
CA GLU A 177 -39.17 12.39 26.29
C GLU A 177 -38.79 11.90 24.90
N PRO A 178 -39.12 10.66 24.53
CA PRO A 178 -38.80 10.12 23.22
C PRO A 178 -39.77 10.54 22.15
N ASP A 179 -39.28 10.72 20.91
CA ASP A 179 -40.10 10.62 19.71
C ASP A 179 -40.45 9.16 19.45
N VAL A 180 -41.72 8.84 19.33
CA VAL A 180 -42.23 7.46 19.22
C VAL A 180 -42.66 7.14 17.79
N PHE A 181 -42.05 6.11 17.20
CA PHE A 181 -42.30 5.60 15.85
C PHE A 181 -42.72 4.14 15.92
N VAL A 182 -43.92 3.89 16.51
CA VAL A 182 -44.46 2.56 16.81
C VAL A 182 -45.81 2.40 16.13
N SER A 183 -46.12 1.21 15.63
CA SER A 183 -47.42 0.86 15.02
C SER A 183 -48.26 -0.03 15.93
N ASP A 184 -47.65 -0.76 16.85
CA ASP A 184 -48.37 -1.66 17.77
C ASP A 184 -49.23 -0.86 18.71
N LYS A 185 -50.57 -1.08 18.66
CA LYS A 185 -51.57 -0.32 19.41
C LYS A 185 -51.41 -0.47 20.94
N VAL A 186 -51.07 -1.69 21.38
CA VAL A 186 -50.93 -1.97 22.82
C VAL A 186 -49.70 -1.20 23.39
N ILE A 187 -48.62 -1.15 22.61
CA ILE A 187 -47.43 -0.43 23.02
C ILE A 187 -47.63 1.10 22.90
N LEU A 188 -48.42 1.55 21.88
CA LEU A 188 -48.75 2.97 21.73
C LEU A 188 -49.58 3.50 22.92
N GLU A 189 -50.50 2.68 23.45
CA GLU A 189 -51.26 3.06 24.66
C GLU A 189 -50.34 3.29 25.86
N GLN A 190 -49.29 2.46 26.04
CA GLN A 190 -48.31 2.63 27.10
C GLN A 190 -47.36 3.84 26.89
N LEU A 191 -47.26 4.29 25.65
CA LEU A 191 -46.45 5.44 25.23
C LEU A 191 -47.31 6.67 24.93
N SER A 192 -48.57 6.70 25.35
CA SER A 192 -49.52 7.79 25.07
C SER A 192 -49.06 9.16 25.55
N ASP A 193 -48.24 9.19 26.63
CA ASP A 193 -47.71 10.41 27.20
C ASP A 193 -46.58 11.02 26.36
N PHE A 194 -46.06 10.32 25.36
CA PHE A 194 -44.93 10.74 24.54
C PHE A 194 -45.36 11.25 23.16
N ASN A 195 -44.42 11.95 22.52
CA ASN A 195 -44.65 12.55 21.21
C ASN A 195 -44.71 11.48 20.11
N GLN A 196 -45.89 11.13 19.69
CA GLN A 196 -46.10 10.13 18.64
C GLN A 196 -45.87 10.70 17.26
N LYS A 197 -45.04 10.02 16.48
CA LYS A 197 -44.69 10.37 15.09
C LYS A 197 -45.28 9.36 14.12
N LYS A 198 -45.18 9.66 12.81
CA LYS A 198 -45.49 8.69 11.78
C LYS A 198 -44.54 7.51 11.90
N LEU A 199 -45.08 6.30 11.61
CA LEU A 199 -44.31 5.08 11.61
C LEU A 199 -43.00 5.26 10.84
N TYR A 200 -41.91 4.84 11.46
CA TYR A 200 -40.62 4.83 10.82
C TYR A 200 -40.61 3.86 9.62
N LYS A 201 -40.14 4.34 8.51
CA LYS A 201 -39.93 3.52 7.31
C LYS A 201 -38.45 3.61 6.94
N LEU A 202 -37.88 2.46 6.69
CA LEU A 202 -36.55 2.41 6.13
C LEU A 202 -36.59 3.04 4.73
N ASP A 203 -35.78 4.05 4.51
CA ASP A 203 -35.65 4.74 3.23
C ASP A 203 -34.21 4.98 2.86
N GLU A 204 -33.98 5.50 1.67
CA GLU A 204 -32.63 5.78 1.17
C GLU A 204 -31.88 6.77 2.08
N THR A 205 -32.57 7.77 2.62
CA THR A 205 -31.97 8.79 3.49
C THR A 205 -31.45 8.18 4.79
N SER A 206 -32.23 7.32 5.42
CA SER A 206 -31.85 6.59 6.64
C SER A 206 -30.66 5.68 6.40
N VAL A 207 -30.69 4.94 5.30
CA VAL A 207 -29.61 4.02 4.89
C VAL A 207 -28.33 4.78 4.57
N GLU A 208 -28.43 5.91 3.88
CA GLU A 208 -27.29 6.78 3.60
C GLU A 208 -26.71 7.38 4.89
N ALA A 209 -27.55 7.82 5.82
CA ALA A 209 -27.11 8.33 7.12
C ALA A 209 -26.29 7.29 7.89
N VAL A 210 -26.79 6.06 7.98
CA VAL A 210 -26.09 4.94 8.65
C VAL A 210 -24.78 4.60 7.93
N SER A 211 -24.78 4.62 6.59
CA SER A 211 -23.59 4.27 5.81
C SER A 211 -22.39 5.22 6.01
N LYS A 212 -22.64 6.42 6.55
CA LYS A 212 -21.62 7.42 6.88
C LYS A 212 -21.05 7.28 8.30
N LEU A 213 -21.59 6.37 9.10
CA LEU A 213 -21.11 6.09 10.45
C LEU A 213 -19.85 5.23 10.42
N SER A 214 -19.10 5.22 11.52
CA SER A 214 -17.94 4.34 11.65
C SER A 214 -18.38 2.87 11.71
N ASN A 215 -17.72 2.06 10.91
CA ASN A 215 -18.04 0.66 10.72
C ASN A 215 -17.45 -0.22 11.83
N PHE A 216 -18.25 -1.06 12.46
CA PHE A 216 -17.82 -2.04 13.44
C PHE A 216 -17.22 -3.30 12.81
N TYR A 217 -17.41 -3.49 11.51
CA TYR A 217 -16.82 -4.62 10.80
C TYR A 217 -15.31 -4.52 10.73
N LYS A 218 -14.64 -5.61 11.11
CA LYS A 218 -13.20 -5.78 10.97
C LYS A 218 -12.96 -6.96 10.02
N PHE A 219 -12.26 -6.71 8.93
CA PHE A 219 -11.94 -7.78 7.98
C PHE A 219 -11.00 -8.81 8.62
N ASP A 220 -11.38 -10.08 8.54
CA ASP A 220 -10.51 -11.18 8.97
C ASP A 220 -9.53 -11.54 7.85
N PHE A 221 -8.25 -11.18 8.04
CA PHE A 221 -7.14 -11.40 7.11
C PHE A 221 -6.70 -12.87 7.09
N SER A 222 -7.60 -13.79 6.76
CA SER A 222 -7.20 -15.14 6.39
C SER A 222 -6.90 -15.21 4.88
N ILE A 223 -5.95 -16.04 4.49
CA ILE A 223 -5.61 -16.27 3.07
C ILE A 223 -6.86 -16.67 2.28
N LYS A 224 -7.72 -17.50 2.86
CA LYS A 224 -8.99 -17.94 2.26
C LYS A 224 -9.95 -16.77 1.98
N ASN A 225 -10.11 -15.87 2.95
CA ASN A 225 -11.00 -14.71 2.83
C ASN A 225 -10.45 -13.71 1.81
N LEU A 226 -9.13 -13.51 1.79
CA LEU A 226 -8.47 -12.64 0.83
C LEU A 226 -8.69 -13.14 -0.61
N PHE A 227 -8.50 -14.43 -0.87
CA PHE A 227 -8.75 -15.01 -2.19
C PHE A 227 -10.21 -14.90 -2.62
N LYS A 228 -11.16 -15.12 -1.72
CA LYS A 228 -12.59 -14.94 -2.01
C LYS A 228 -12.92 -13.49 -2.38
N LYS A 229 -12.39 -12.53 -1.63
CA LYS A 229 -12.65 -11.10 -1.84
C LYS A 229 -12.02 -10.57 -3.13
N LEU A 230 -10.82 -11.01 -3.48
CA LEU A 230 -10.10 -10.60 -4.69
C LEU A 230 -10.65 -11.22 -5.98
N SER A 231 -11.57 -12.19 -5.87
CA SER A 231 -12.22 -12.83 -7.03
C SER A 231 -11.25 -13.35 -8.11
N PHE A 232 -10.06 -13.78 -7.71
CA PHE A 232 -9.10 -14.31 -8.66
C PHE A 232 -9.71 -15.49 -9.42
N THR A 233 -9.67 -15.40 -10.73
CA THR A 233 -9.90 -16.57 -11.59
C THR A 233 -8.77 -17.56 -11.40
N LYS A 234 -9.03 -18.84 -11.69
CA LYS A 234 -7.97 -19.86 -11.62
C LYS A 234 -6.76 -19.49 -12.48
N PHE A 235 -7.02 -18.86 -13.63
CA PHE A 235 -5.96 -18.40 -14.53
C PHE A 235 -5.10 -17.29 -13.90
N GLU A 236 -5.70 -16.28 -13.29
CA GLU A 236 -4.96 -15.20 -12.59
C GLU A 236 -4.14 -15.74 -11.43
N LEU A 237 -4.67 -16.72 -10.70
CA LEU A 237 -3.95 -17.37 -9.61
C LEU A 237 -2.71 -18.12 -10.13
N TYR A 238 -2.84 -18.86 -11.22
CA TYR A 238 -1.68 -19.53 -11.85
C TYR A 238 -0.70 -18.52 -12.44
N ALA A 239 -1.17 -17.42 -13.02
CA ALA A 239 -0.32 -16.36 -13.52
C ALA A 239 0.47 -15.67 -12.40
N CYS A 240 -0.16 -15.34 -11.28
CA CYS A 240 0.52 -14.80 -10.10
C CYS A 240 1.55 -15.76 -9.52
N LEU A 241 1.20 -17.05 -9.42
CA LEU A 241 2.13 -18.09 -8.95
C LEU A 241 3.32 -18.25 -9.91
N GLY A 242 3.07 -18.22 -11.23
CA GLY A 242 4.11 -18.27 -12.25
C GLY A 242 5.05 -17.06 -12.17
N LEU A 243 4.51 -15.84 -11.99
CA LEU A 243 5.32 -14.64 -11.79
C LEU A 243 6.16 -14.69 -10.52
N LEU A 244 5.61 -15.23 -9.43
CA LEU A 244 6.33 -15.39 -8.17
C LEU A 244 7.49 -16.39 -8.35
N VAL A 245 7.26 -17.54 -8.98
CA VAL A 245 8.31 -18.52 -9.30
C VAL A 245 9.38 -17.91 -10.21
N LEU A 246 8.97 -17.15 -11.24
CA LEU A 246 9.87 -16.48 -12.14
C LEU A 246 10.74 -15.45 -11.40
N SER A 247 10.15 -14.65 -10.50
CA SER A 247 10.88 -13.66 -9.69
C SER A 247 11.91 -14.28 -8.77
N LEU A 248 11.63 -15.47 -8.24
CA LEU A 248 12.57 -16.24 -7.40
C LEU A 248 13.70 -16.87 -8.23
N LEU A 249 13.41 -17.31 -9.46
CA LEU A 249 14.40 -17.97 -10.33
C LEU A 249 15.29 -16.98 -11.07
N LEU A 250 14.81 -15.76 -11.34
CA LEU A 250 15.52 -14.75 -12.10
C LEU A 250 16.91 -14.38 -11.52
N PRO A 251 17.08 -14.17 -10.19
CA PRO A 251 18.40 -13.93 -9.61
C PRO A 251 19.38 -15.09 -9.85
N PHE A 252 18.90 -16.34 -9.74
CA PHE A 252 19.74 -17.50 -9.99
C PHE A 252 20.19 -17.57 -11.45
N PHE A 253 19.30 -17.26 -12.39
CA PHE A 253 19.63 -17.21 -13.81
C PHE A 253 20.66 -16.13 -14.11
N ILE A 254 20.52 -14.94 -13.52
CA ILE A 254 21.50 -13.84 -13.65
C ILE A 254 22.87 -14.25 -13.08
N ILE A 255 22.90 -14.86 -11.89
CA ILE A 255 24.14 -15.34 -11.27
C ILE A 255 24.81 -16.39 -12.18
N PHE A 256 24.03 -17.35 -12.70
CA PHE A 256 24.53 -18.37 -13.60
C PHE A 256 25.12 -17.77 -14.88
N GLN A 257 24.43 -16.83 -15.50
CA GLN A 257 24.88 -16.13 -16.69
C GLN A 257 26.17 -15.33 -16.42
N ASN A 258 26.21 -14.57 -15.31
CA ASN A 258 27.40 -13.81 -14.93
C ASN A 258 28.59 -14.72 -14.66
N ASN A 259 28.40 -15.87 -14.00
CA ASN A 259 29.48 -16.82 -13.76
C ASN A 259 30.00 -17.42 -15.07
N SER A 260 29.12 -17.74 -16.00
CA SER A 260 29.49 -18.26 -17.32
C SER A 260 30.31 -17.20 -18.12
N GLN A 261 29.89 -15.94 -18.09
CA GLN A 261 30.61 -14.85 -18.73
C GLN A 261 31.99 -14.63 -18.05
N ALA A 262 32.03 -14.65 -16.70
CA ALA A 262 33.29 -14.51 -15.97
C ALA A 262 34.30 -15.59 -16.34
N GLN A 263 33.88 -16.86 -16.44
CA GLN A 263 34.73 -17.95 -16.91
C GLN A 263 35.24 -17.75 -18.34
N THR A 264 34.38 -17.22 -19.23
CA THR A 264 34.79 -16.89 -20.59
C THR A 264 35.85 -15.81 -20.63
N TYR A 265 35.66 -14.72 -19.88
CA TYR A 265 36.66 -13.64 -19.76
C TYR A 265 37.97 -14.13 -19.13
N GLU A 266 37.90 -14.93 -18.08
CA GLU A 266 39.10 -15.52 -17.47
C GLU A 266 39.88 -16.36 -18.48
N SER A 267 39.20 -17.18 -19.28
CA SER A 267 39.87 -17.98 -20.32
C SER A 267 40.44 -17.15 -21.44
N GLU A 268 39.79 -16.06 -21.86
CA GLU A 268 40.29 -15.14 -22.87
C GLU A 268 41.53 -14.38 -22.33
N ILE A 269 41.47 -13.89 -21.11
CA ILE A 269 42.61 -13.23 -20.46
C ILE A 269 43.78 -14.18 -20.37
N LEU A 270 43.55 -15.43 -19.94
CA LEU A 270 44.61 -16.43 -19.85
C LEU A 270 45.23 -16.71 -21.24
N ASN A 271 44.41 -16.81 -22.29
CA ASN A 271 44.87 -17.00 -23.66
C ASN A 271 45.74 -15.85 -24.15
N ILE A 272 45.41 -14.62 -23.82
CA ILE A 272 46.22 -13.44 -24.17
C ILE A 272 47.56 -13.49 -23.43
N PHE A 273 47.55 -13.80 -22.14
CA PHE A 273 48.77 -13.90 -21.34
C PHE A 273 49.67 -15.03 -21.82
N GLN A 274 49.12 -16.20 -22.19
CA GLN A 274 49.92 -17.33 -22.71
C GLN A 274 50.59 -17.05 -24.08
N LYS A 275 50.07 -16.05 -24.84
CA LYS A 275 50.77 -15.57 -26.06
C LYS A 275 52.04 -14.78 -25.72
N ILE A 276 52.08 -14.13 -24.54
CA ILE A 276 53.20 -13.32 -24.06
C ILE A 276 54.18 -14.21 -23.28
N ASP A 277 53.66 -15.00 -22.32
CA ASP A 277 54.42 -15.95 -21.53
C ASP A 277 53.72 -17.34 -21.52
N LYS A 278 54.29 -18.30 -22.21
CA LYS A 278 53.76 -19.68 -22.34
C LYS A 278 53.68 -20.44 -21.03
N ASN A 279 54.35 -19.98 -19.98
CA ASN A 279 54.41 -20.66 -18.67
C ASN A 279 53.32 -20.14 -17.73
N THR A 280 52.59 -19.11 -18.08
CA THR A 280 51.53 -18.54 -17.26
C THR A 280 50.36 -19.53 -17.11
N LYS A 281 50.09 -19.97 -15.86
CA LYS A 281 49.00 -20.90 -15.55
C LYS A 281 47.75 -20.18 -15.03
N ASN A 282 47.89 -19.09 -14.30
CA ASN A 282 46.80 -18.33 -13.74
C ASN A 282 47.08 -16.82 -13.84
N VAL A 283 46.05 -16.04 -14.15
CA VAL A 283 46.09 -14.58 -14.20
C VAL A 283 45.19 -14.04 -13.11
N VAL A 284 45.76 -13.59 -12.01
CA VAL A 284 45.03 -13.07 -10.85
C VAL A 284 44.89 -11.54 -10.88
N THR A 285 45.99 -10.86 -11.24
CA THR A 285 46.05 -9.40 -11.31
C THR A 285 46.75 -9.01 -12.61
N PRO A 286 45.96 -8.91 -13.74
CA PRO A 286 46.52 -8.70 -15.09
C PRO A 286 47.51 -7.53 -15.16
N LYS A 287 47.18 -6.39 -14.58
CA LYS A 287 48.01 -5.19 -14.63
C LYS A 287 49.39 -5.42 -13.98
N ILE A 288 49.38 -5.97 -12.76
CA ILE A 288 50.64 -6.21 -12.01
C ILE A 288 51.54 -7.25 -12.71
N GLN A 289 50.89 -8.29 -13.28
CA GLN A 289 51.63 -9.34 -14.02
C GLN A 289 52.22 -8.82 -15.31
N ILE A 290 51.53 -7.93 -16.04
CA ILE A 290 52.09 -7.26 -17.22
C ILE A 290 53.28 -6.37 -16.81
N ASP A 291 53.16 -5.57 -15.77
CA ASP A 291 54.27 -4.71 -15.28
C ASP A 291 55.48 -5.54 -14.89
N GLN A 292 55.27 -6.70 -14.25
CA GLN A 292 56.34 -7.62 -13.91
C GLN A 292 57.00 -8.23 -15.16
N LEU A 293 56.24 -8.60 -16.18
CA LEU A 293 56.79 -9.12 -17.44
C LEU A 293 57.57 -8.04 -18.20
N ILE A 294 57.13 -6.82 -18.25
CA ILE A 294 57.81 -5.67 -18.85
C ILE A 294 59.18 -5.43 -18.13
N ASN A 295 59.16 -5.47 -16.81
CA ASN A 295 60.37 -5.29 -16.01
C ASN A 295 61.40 -6.46 -16.10
N GLN A 296 60.95 -7.64 -16.53
CA GLN A 296 61.79 -8.83 -16.73
C GLN A 296 62.39 -8.89 -18.14
N ILE A 297 61.98 -8.05 -19.10
CA ILE A 297 62.59 -7.97 -20.39
C ILE A 297 64.02 -7.40 -20.18
N PRO A 298 65.08 -8.18 -20.42
CA PRO A 298 66.46 -7.68 -20.24
C PRO A 298 66.65 -6.54 -21.21
N THR A 299 66.86 -5.33 -20.72
CA THR A 299 67.34 -4.21 -21.49
C THR A 299 68.75 -4.57 -21.99
N SER A 300 68.85 -5.22 -23.14
CA SER A 300 70.09 -5.42 -23.83
C SER A 300 70.58 -4.03 -24.25
N ASN A 301 71.67 -3.60 -23.54
CA ASN A 301 72.42 -2.45 -23.89
C ASN A 301 72.80 -2.43 -25.37
N GLN A 302 72.16 -1.59 -26.14
CA GLN A 302 72.83 -0.97 -27.28
C GLN A 302 72.10 0.34 -27.64
N ASN A 303 72.84 1.42 -27.38
CA ASN A 303 72.85 2.75 -28.00
C ASN A 303 71.64 3.06 -28.93
N TYR A 304 70.46 3.28 -28.33
CA TYR A 304 69.52 4.24 -28.87
C TYR A 304 69.43 5.38 -27.91
N GLN A 305 69.79 6.58 -28.41
CA GLN A 305 69.56 7.82 -27.69
C GLN A 305 68.18 7.78 -27.05
N SER A 306 68.14 7.99 -25.76
CA SER A 306 66.93 8.02 -24.96
C SER A 306 65.97 9.06 -25.53
N GLN A 307 65.15 8.65 -26.41
CA GLN A 307 63.85 9.32 -26.57
C GLN A 307 63.09 9.14 -25.23
N SER A 308 62.78 10.22 -24.59
CA SER A 308 62.01 10.23 -23.35
C SER A 308 60.79 9.38 -23.56
N PRO A 309 60.44 8.43 -22.63
CA PRO A 309 59.24 7.65 -22.76
C PRO A 309 58.05 8.60 -22.89
N LEU A 310 57.23 8.35 -23.89
CA LEU A 310 56.03 9.14 -24.15
C LEU A 310 55.16 9.13 -22.89
N ASP A 311 54.99 10.30 -22.29
CA ASP A 311 54.13 10.42 -21.11
C ASP A 311 52.69 10.61 -21.56
N LEU A 312 51.95 9.50 -21.66
CA LEU A 312 50.53 9.51 -22.05
C LEU A 312 49.64 10.29 -21.06
N ASN A 313 50.10 10.57 -19.83
CA ASN A 313 49.38 11.40 -18.89
C ASN A 313 49.25 12.85 -19.43
N ASN A 314 50.09 13.26 -20.35
CA ASN A 314 49.94 14.54 -21.04
C ASN A 314 48.66 14.63 -21.89
N LEU A 315 47.99 13.52 -22.16
CA LEU A 315 46.71 13.49 -22.88
C LEU A 315 45.49 13.44 -21.94
N ASP A 316 45.68 13.32 -20.63
CA ASP A 316 44.57 13.23 -19.64
C ASP A 316 43.66 14.48 -19.68
N PHE A 317 44.18 15.63 -20.12
CA PHE A 317 43.36 16.83 -20.28
C PHE A 317 42.21 16.66 -21.30
N LEU A 318 42.36 15.78 -22.28
CA LEU A 318 41.31 15.51 -23.27
C LEU A 318 40.09 14.88 -22.65
N MET A 319 40.27 14.02 -21.65
CA MET A 319 39.14 13.40 -20.90
C MET A 319 38.34 14.46 -20.13
N ASN A 320 38.99 15.48 -19.62
CA ASN A 320 38.33 16.54 -18.84
C ASN A 320 37.61 17.59 -19.69
N ILE A 321 37.95 17.73 -20.98
CA ILE A 321 37.41 18.79 -21.85
C ILE A 321 36.13 18.36 -22.59
N GLY A 322 35.90 17.07 -22.68
CA GLY A 322 34.63 16.58 -23.24
C GLY A 322 34.78 15.43 -24.19
N GLU A 323 34.93 14.25 -23.65
CA GLU A 323 34.94 12.97 -24.36
C GLU A 323 33.86 12.86 -25.45
N LYS A 324 32.66 13.43 -25.18
CA LYS A 324 31.51 13.40 -26.12
C LYS A 324 31.74 14.19 -27.41
N TYR A 325 32.72 15.05 -27.51
CA TYR A 325 33.05 15.85 -28.71
C TYR A 325 34.20 15.29 -29.52
N ILE A 326 34.89 14.27 -28.99
CA ILE A 326 36.01 13.60 -29.65
C ILE A 326 35.45 12.40 -30.39
N GLN A 327 35.50 12.41 -31.73
CA GLN A 327 35.01 11.34 -32.55
C GLN A 327 36.03 10.19 -32.68
N SER A 328 37.28 10.51 -32.82
CA SER A 328 38.37 9.55 -32.87
C SER A 328 39.67 10.20 -32.32
N ALA A 329 40.55 9.38 -31.80
CA ALA A 329 41.91 9.77 -31.43
C ALA A 329 42.89 8.71 -31.95
N GLU A 330 43.80 9.10 -32.80
CA GLU A 330 44.83 8.23 -33.38
C GLU A 330 46.20 8.68 -32.82
N LEU A 331 46.95 7.74 -32.27
CA LEU A 331 48.27 8.00 -31.72
C LEU A 331 49.32 7.35 -32.62
N ASN A 332 50.20 8.17 -33.21
CA ASN A 332 51.40 7.70 -33.92
C ASN A 332 52.60 7.76 -32.95
N LEU A 333 53.01 6.60 -32.46
CA LEU A 333 54.10 6.46 -31.52
C LEU A 333 55.51 6.65 -32.16
N VAL A 334 55.59 6.56 -33.51
CA VAL A 334 56.84 6.74 -34.22
C VAL A 334 57.16 8.21 -34.32
N ASP A 335 56.18 9.03 -34.62
CA ASP A 335 56.33 10.46 -34.85
C ASP A 335 55.96 11.30 -33.61
N ASN A 336 55.53 10.66 -32.50
CA ASN A 336 55.09 11.29 -31.28
C ASN A 336 53.93 12.30 -31.49
N ILE A 337 53.02 11.97 -32.40
CA ILE A 337 51.90 12.82 -32.78
C ILE A 337 50.58 12.14 -32.40
N ALA A 338 49.68 12.88 -31.80
CA ALA A 338 48.29 12.48 -31.60
C ALA A 338 47.37 13.28 -32.52
N ARG A 339 46.59 12.60 -33.38
CA ARG A 339 45.53 13.20 -34.19
C ARG A 339 44.21 13.02 -33.50
N ILE A 340 43.44 14.09 -33.31
CA ILE A 340 42.19 14.09 -32.63
C ILE A 340 41.12 14.70 -33.53
N ASP A 341 40.11 13.92 -33.89
CA ASP A 341 38.96 14.38 -34.65
C ASP A 341 37.87 14.93 -33.71
N ILE A 342 37.50 16.17 -33.96
CA ILE A 342 36.52 16.92 -33.14
C ILE A 342 35.24 17.09 -33.93
N LYS A 343 34.08 16.85 -33.30
CA LYS A 343 32.80 17.03 -33.91
C LYS A 343 31.79 17.75 -32.99
N ASN A 344 31.21 18.83 -33.51
CA ASN A 344 30.19 19.63 -32.83
C ASN A 344 30.65 20.15 -31.44
N MET A 345 31.95 20.46 -31.27
CA MET A 345 32.46 21.02 -30.03
C MET A 345 32.07 22.50 -29.95
N PRO A 346 31.47 22.99 -28.84
CA PRO A 346 31.28 24.43 -28.67
C PRO A 346 32.56 25.18 -28.76
N GLU A 347 32.59 26.35 -29.45
CA GLU A 347 33.77 27.15 -29.66
C GLU A 347 34.44 27.56 -28.34
N SER A 348 33.66 27.83 -27.29
CA SER A 348 34.19 28.14 -25.96
C SER A 348 34.96 26.96 -25.36
N GLN A 349 34.52 25.72 -25.55
CA GLN A 349 35.24 24.53 -25.08
C GLN A 349 36.48 24.23 -25.93
N TYR A 350 36.41 24.48 -27.23
CA TYR A 350 37.54 24.36 -28.09
C TYR A 350 38.65 25.35 -27.72
N MET A 351 38.31 26.59 -27.37
CA MET A 351 39.26 27.59 -26.88
C MET A 351 39.93 27.17 -25.55
N ILE A 352 39.12 26.52 -24.66
CA ILE A 352 39.68 25.94 -23.42
C ILE A 352 40.66 24.83 -23.76
N LEU A 353 40.35 23.93 -24.69
CA LEU A 353 41.23 22.87 -25.16
C LEU A 353 42.59 23.45 -25.64
N LYS A 354 42.56 24.47 -26.48
CA LYS A 354 43.79 25.15 -26.98
C LYS A 354 44.61 25.78 -25.86
N ASN A 355 43.95 26.40 -24.90
CA ASN A 355 44.67 27.04 -23.78
C ASN A 355 45.22 26.03 -22.77
N VAL A 356 44.49 24.95 -22.53
CA VAL A 356 44.88 23.91 -21.56
C VAL A 356 46.00 23.04 -22.13
N SER A 357 46.04 22.75 -23.45
CA SER A 357 47.09 21.94 -24.08
C SER A 357 48.49 22.49 -23.78
N SER A 358 48.66 23.81 -23.77
CA SER A 358 49.94 24.44 -23.44
C SER A 358 50.39 24.20 -21.99
N ASN A 359 49.46 24.01 -21.07
CA ASN A 359 49.77 23.72 -19.65
C ASN A 359 50.27 22.27 -19.43
N PHE A 360 49.99 21.38 -20.36
CA PHE A 360 50.40 19.97 -20.33
C PHE A 360 51.61 19.69 -21.21
N ASN A 361 52.33 20.71 -21.64
CA ASN A 361 53.49 20.61 -22.57
C ASN A 361 53.15 19.94 -23.90
N VAL A 362 51.90 20.08 -24.35
CA VAL A 362 51.44 19.56 -25.63
C VAL A 362 51.34 20.72 -26.62
N ILE A 363 52.03 20.60 -27.76
CA ILE A 363 52.03 21.64 -28.79
C ILE A 363 51.06 21.23 -29.89
N ILE A 364 50.15 22.13 -30.26
CA ILE A 364 49.28 21.93 -31.41
C ILE A 364 50.13 22.14 -32.67
N ALA A 365 50.48 21.05 -33.34
CA ALA A 365 51.28 21.05 -34.57
C ALA A 365 50.50 21.49 -35.81
N SER A 366 49.24 21.15 -35.86
CA SER A 366 48.32 21.57 -36.92
C SER A 366 46.89 21.66 -36.41
N ASP A 367 46.14 22.64 -36.91
CA ASP A 367 44.76 22.91 -36.55
C ASP A 367 43.94 23.04 -37.85
N ASN A 368 43.30 21.97 -38.25
CA ASN A 368 42.47 21.91 -39.48
C ASN A 368 40.96 22.00 -39.11
N THR A 369 40.64 22.70 -38.04
CA THR A 369 39.25 22.83 -37.60
C THR A 369 38.59 24.02 -38.24
N GLN A 370 37.24 23.88 -38.47
CA GLN A 370 36.39 24.95 -38.95
C GLN A 370 35.31 25.26 -37.95
N ALA A 371 35.09 26.52 -37.65
CA ALA A 371 34.03 27.00 -36.82
C ALA A 371 32.81 27.43 -37.68
N SER A 372 31.65 26.88 -37.38
CA SER A 372 30.39 27.26 -38.04
C SER A 372 29.28 27.23 -37.03
N ASN A 373 28.48 28.29 -36.97
CA ASN A 373 27.36 28.45 -36.00
C ASN A 373 27.75 28.23 -34.51
N GLY A 374 28.94 28.64 -34.09
CA GLY A 374 29.42 28.46 -32.72
C GLY A 374 29.84 27.04 -32.36
N LEU A 375 29.96 26.15 -33.35
CA LEU A 375 30.41 24.77 -33.22
C LEU A 375 31.70 24.56 -34.04
N VAL A 376 32.65 23.81 -33.54
CA VAL A 376 33.92 23.49 -34.18
C VAL A 376 33.92 22.02 -34.63
N ASN A 377 34.35 21.79 -35.85
CA ASN A 377 34.50 20.46 -36.43
C ASN A 377 35.84 20.41 -37.18
N GLY A 378 36.49 19.25 -37.19
CA GLY A 378 37.75 19.02 -37.89
C GLY A 378 38.75 18.26 -37.05
N ASP A 379 40.01 18.25 -37.46
CA ASP A 379 41.07 17.53 -36.78
C ASP A 379 42.20 18.46 -36.29
N ILE A 380 42.76 18.10 -35.15
CA ILE A 380 43.96 18.73 -34.60
C ILE A 380 45.07 17.68 -34.49
N LEU A 381 46.26 18.11 -34.77
CA LEU A 381 47.49 17.34 -34.55
C LEU A 381 48.23 17.90 -33.34
N LEU A 382 48.44 17.06 -32.33
CA LEU A 382 49.15 17.37 -31.12
C LEU A 382 50.55 16.74 -31.20
N ASN A 383 51.56 17.55 -31.01
CA ASN A 383 52.91 17.03 -30.82
C ASN A 383 53.17 16.81 -29.31
N LEU A 384 53.51 15.56 -28.97
CA LEU A 384 53.74 15.07 -27.62
C LEU A 384 55.24 15.10 -27.22
N GLU A 385 56.11 15.60 -28.08
CA GLU A 385 57.51 15.79 -27.74
C GLU A 385 57.70 16.98 -26.79
N LYS A 386 58.58 16.80 -25.82
CA LYS A 386 59.07 17.87 -24.95
C LYS A 386 60.07 18.73 -25.65
#